data_2326e393e19ea91b81008a7b8ae65430
#
_entry.id   2326e393e19ea91b81008a7b8ae65430
#
_cell.length_a   1.000
_cell.length_b   1.000
_cell.length_c   1.000
_cell.angle_alpha   90.00
_cell.angle_beta   90.00
_cell.angle_gamma   90.00
#
_symmetry.space_group_name_H-M   'P 1'
#
loop_
_entity.id
_entity.type
_entity.pdbx_description
1 polymer ?
#
loop_
_entity_poly.entity_id
_entity_poly.type
_entity_poly.pdbx_seq_one_letter_code
_entity_poly.pdbx_strand_id
1 'polypeptide(L)'
;MDDSTIVAGRLADMRIARFSHNDVPQYAFVQTDESDGKDYLVALEGHPLAGAGVKPTGERFPVDGDGIRLLSPVIPSKVYGLAKNYEAHAQFMHEAGHSDIKHAPEDMVIFSKPSTSVIGPDDPIVIPSYSNDMNFEPEVAVVMGRIAKNVTVEQAMDYVLGFTCVNDVTLRDLQGLDPMWTRAKGFDTSCPLGPWIVTRDDLDWKDAKISFTLNGEDVELASGTTANLIHGIPEQIAAISSFTTLLPGDVILTGTPNASGHLDPGDEAIVHAEGIGSLRNVVVRG
;
A
#
# COMPACT_ATOMS: atom_id res chain seq x y z
N MET A 1 -26.24 21.64 11.83
CA MET A 1 -25.70 20.58 12.71
C MET A 1 -24.35 21.07 13.21
N ASP A 2 -24.18 21.04 14.51
CA ASP A 2 -23.06 21.69 15.21
C ASP A 2 -21.72 21.00 14.87
N ASP A 3 -20.76 21.76 14.34
CA ASP A 3 -19.41 21.34 13.92
C ASP A 3 -18.54 20.78 15.10
N SER A 4 -19.05 20.87 16.33
CA SER A 4 -18.34 20.40 17.52
C SER A 4 -18.44 18.90 17.78
N THR A 5 -19.28 18.17 17.02
CA THR A 5 -19.56 16.75 17.25
C THR A 5 -18.53 15.82 16.57
N ILE A 6 -17.69 16.35 15.66
CA ILE A 6 -16.67 15.58 14.91
C ILE A 6 -15.43 15.29 15.80
N VAL A 7 -15.25 16.01 16.91
CA VAL A 7 -14.01 16.00 17.71
C VAL A 7 -13.93 14.89 18.77
N ALA A 8 -15.04 14.20 19.09
CA ALA A 8 -15.08 13.14 20.11
C ALA A 8 -15.57 11.78 19.59
N GLY A 9 -15.99 11.70 18.34
CA GLY A 9 -16.34 10.45 17.68
C GLY A 9 -15.05 9.77 17.18
N ARG A 10 -14.91 8.49 17.50
CA ARG A 10 -13.89 7.55 17.03
C ARG A 10 -13.27 7.99 15.70
N LEU A 11 -11.95 7.73 15.53
CA LEU A 11 -11.28 7.60 14.22
C LEU A 11 -11.88 6.42 13.38
N ALA A 12 -13.09 5.99 13.64
CA ALA A 12 -13.88 5.03 12.91
C ALA A 12 -14.60 5.78 11.77
N ASP A 13 -14.71 5.17 10.60
CA ASP A 13 -15.31 5.67 9.36
C ASP A 13 -14.46 6.74 8.63
N MET A 14 -13.13 6.60 8.65
CA MET A 14 -12.27 7.64 8.08
C MET A 14 -11.29 7.10 7.04
N ARG A 15 -11.30 7.75 5.89
CA ARG A 15 -10.21 7.67 4.91
C ARG A 15 -9.25 8.82 5.16
N ILE A 16 -7.94 8.53 5.31
CA ILE A 16 -6.90 9.52 5.58
C ILE A 16 -6.03 9.66 4.34
N ALA A 17 -6.01 10.82 3.72
CA ALA A 17 -5.17 11.16 2.59
C ALA A 17 -4.04 12.08 3.00
N ARG A 18 -2.94 12.01 2.25
CA ARG A 18 -1.92 13.04 2.18
C ARG A 18 -1.95 13.61 0.78
N PHE A 19 -1.97 14.93 0.67
CA PHE A 19 -2.09 15.63 -0.60
C PHE A 19 -1.22 16.88 -0.61
N SER A 20 -0.93 17.42 -1.79
CA SER A 20 -0.42 18.78 -1.93
C SER A 20 -1.48 19.68 -2.54
N HIS A 21 -1.56 20.90 -2.01
CA HIS A 21 -2.29 22.01 -2.61
C HIS A 21 -1.28 23.10 -2.94
N ASN A 22 -1.11 23.41 -4.22
CA ASN A 22 -0.11 24.37 -4.70
C ASN A 22 1.29 24.08 -4.13
N ASP A 23 1.74 22.81 -4.24
CA ASP A 23 3.03 22.30 -3.75
C ASP A 23 3.22 22.32 -2.22
N VAL A 24 2.19 22.61 -1.43
CA VAL A 24 2.23 22.52 0.03
C VAL A 24 1.62 21.20 0.51
N PRO A 25 2.41 20.27 1.09
CA PRO A 25 1.89 19.00 1.60
C PRO A 25 1.01 19.20 2.83
N GLN A 26 -0.13 18.48 2.84
CA GLN A 26 -1.12 18.50 3.92
C GLN A 26 -1.71 17.12 4.12
N TYR A 27 -2.38 16.91 5.26
CA TYR A 27 -3.24 15.76 5.51
C TYR A 27 -4.70 16.15 5.43
N ALA A 28 -5.55 15.20 5.08
CA ALA A 28 -7.00 15.38 5.02
C ALA A 28 -7.73 14.12 5.46
N PHE A 29 -8.96 14.30 5.93
CA PHE A 29 -9.97 13.24 5.85
C PHE A 29 -10.61 13.29 4.46
N VAL A 30 -10.87 12.10 3.88
CA VAL A 30 -11.61 12.00 2.61
C VAL A 30 -13.07 11.71 2.92
N GLN A 31 -13.95 12.58 2.44
CA GLN A 31 -15.39 12.47 2.64
C GLN A 31 -16.10 12.45 1.28
N THR A 32 -16.99 11.48 1.08
CA THR A 32 -17.89 11.47 -0.06
C THR A 32 -19.06 12.40 0.22
N ASP A 33 -19.34 13.33 -0.68
CA ASP A 33 -20.50 14.20 -0.60
C ASP A 33 -21.74 13.48 -1.16
N GLU A 34 -22.75 13.29 -0.33
CA GLU A 34 -23.98 12.59 -0.73
C GLU A 34 -24.75 13.30 -1.83
N SER A 35 -24.55 14.62 -2.00
CA SER A 35 -25.29 15.43 -2.96
C SER A 35 -24.80 15.27 -4.40
N ASP A 36 -23.51 15.00 -4.60
CA ASP A 36 -22.88 14.86 -5.92
C ASP A 36 -22.09 13.56 -6.12
N GLY A 37 -21.95 12.76 -5.05
CA GLY A 37 -21.22 11.48 -5.05
C GLY A 37 -19.72 11.61 -5.19
N LYS A 38 -19.16 12.83 -5.05
CA LYS A 38 -17.71 13.07 -5.19
C LYS A 38 -16.97 12.99 -3.86
N ASP A 39 -15.69 12.63 -3.95
CA ASP A 39 -14.79 12.66 -2.81
C ASP A 39 -14.13 14.04 -2.64
N TYR A 40 -14.08 14.47 -1.40
CA TYR A 40 -13.47 15.74 -0.98
C TYR A 40 -12.44 15.53 0.11
N LEU A 41 -11.37 16.29 0.05
CA LEU A 41 -10.31 16.38 1.05
C LEU A 41 -10.69 17.47 2.06
N VAL A 42 -10.98 17.06 3.28
CA VAL A 42 -11.18 17.99 4.42
C VAL A 42 -9.83 18.15 5.10
N ALA A 43 -9.18 19.29 4.87
CA ALA A 43 -7.81 19.54 5.33
C ALA A 43 -7.70 19.50 6.87
N LEU A 44 -6.58 19.00 7.35
CA LEU A 44 -6.31 18.78 8.77
C LEU A 44 -5.20 19.68 9.28
N GLU A 45 -5.38 20.23 10.48
CA GLU A 45 -4.31 20.72 11.32
C GLU A 45 -3.77 19.57 12.18
N GLY A 46 -2.43 19.42 12.22
CA GLY A 46 -1.77 18.34 12.94
C GLY A 46 -1.43 17.13 12.06
N HIS A 47 -0.80 16.14 12.66
CA HIS A 47 -0.35 14.93 11.96
C HIS A 47 -1.17 13.72 12.42
N PRO A 48 -1.84 12.99 11.51
CA PRO A 48 -2.73 11.87 11.88
C PRO A 48 -2.06 10.76 12.72
N LEU A 49 -0.75 10.56 12.53
CA LEU A 49 0.04 9.58 13.28
C LEU A 49 0.54 10.09 14.64
N ALA A 50 0.33 11.36 14.97
CA ALA A 50 0.77 11.93 16.25
C ALA A 50 -0.20 11.62 17.41
N GLY A 51 -1.30 10.96 17.16
CA GLY A 51 -2.21 10.37 18.17
C GLY A 51 -3.21 11.32 18.79
N ALA A 52 -2.95 12.62 18.93
CA ALA A 52 -3.90 13.57 19.50
C ALA A 52 -3.76 14.95 18.84
N GLY A 53 -4.85 15.70 18.79
CA GLY A 53 -4.84 17.08 18.32
C GLY A 53 -5.06 17.31 16.83
N VAL A 54 -5.43 16.28 16.09
CA VAL A 54 -5.84 16.42 14.68
C VAL A 54 -7.23 17.04 14.63
N LYS A 55 -7.37 18.15 13.89
CA LYS A 55 -8.62 18.88 13.72
C LYS A 55 -8.81 19.29 12.27
N PRO A 56 -10.05 19.24 11.74
CA PRO A 56 -10.36 19.90 10.48
C PRO A 56 -10.05 21.40 10.52
N THR A 57 -9.42 21.92 9.46
CA THR A 57 -9.17 23.36 9.31
C THR A 57 -10.41 24.13 8.85
N GLY A 58 -11.41 23.42 8.31
CA GLY A 58 -12.57 23.99 7.63
C GLY A 58 -12.36 24.13 6.11
N GLU A 59 -11.13 23.95 5.62
CA GLU A 59 -10.89 23.95 4.17
C GLU A 59 -11.26 22.59 3.56
N ARG A 60 -11.91 22.66 2.38
CA ARG A 60 -12.39 21.46 1.66
C ARG A 60 -12.05 21.59 0.18
N PHE A 61 -11.44 20.57 -0.39
CA PHE A 61 -11.01 20.52 -1.77
C PHE A 61 -11.59 19.28 -2.47
N PRO A 62 -12.09 19.36 -3.71
CA PRO A 62 -12.39 18.15 -4.47
C PRO A 62 -11.08 17.39 -4.73
N VAL A 63 -11.11 16.05 -4.67
CA VAL A 63 -9.93 15.21 -4.90
C VAL A 63 -9.31 15.44 -6.28
N ASP A 64 -10.18 15.74 -7.29
CA ASP A 64 -9.82 16.03 -8.67
C ASP A 64 -9.69 17.54 -8.95
N GLY A 65 -9.56 18.38 -7.91
CA GLY A 65 -9.52 19.84 -8.01
C GLY A 65 -8.20 20.38 -8.58
N ASP A 66 -8.29 21.59 -9.17
CA ASP A 66 -7.11 22.27 -9.70
C ASP A 66 -6.07 22.52 -8.60
N GLY A 67 -4.79 22.20 -8.91
CA GLY A 67 -3.67 22.33 -7.96
C GLY A 67 -3.65 21.32 -6.83
N ILE A 68 -4.55 20.33 -6.85
CA ILE A 68 -4.58 19.19 -5.91
C ILE A 68 -3.82 18.02 -6.51
N ARG A 69 -2.93 17.40 -5.72
CA ARG A 69 -2.25 16.15 -6.06
C ARG A 69 -2.22 15.25 -4.83
N LEU A 70 -2.73 14.05 -4.97
CA LEU A 70 -2.55 13.02 -3.93
C LEU A 70 -1.07 12.64 -3.82
N LEU A 71 -0.62 12.41 -2.61
CA LEU A 71 0.72 11.96 -2.28
C LEU A 71 0.63 10.59 -1.62
N SER A 72 1.74 9.85 -1.55
CA SER A 72 1.77 8.68 -0.68
C SER A 72 1.22 9.04 0.71
N PRO A 73 0.24 8.29 1.25
CA PRO A 73 -0.45 8.67 2.48
C PRO A 73 0.44 8.68 3.71
N VAL A 74 1.60 8.02 3.64
CA VAL A 74 2.64 8.05 4.68
C VAL A 74 4.03 8.17 4.05
N ILE A 75 4.99 8.62 4.85
CA ILE A 75 6.43 8.56 4.58
C ILE A 75 7.01 7.58 5.60
N PRO A 76 7.08 6.27 5.28
CA PRO A 76 7.50 5.26 6.24
C PRO A 76 8.98 5.40 6.58
N SER A 77 9.36 5.05 7.80
CA SER A 77 10.79 4.90 8.13
C SER A 77 11.38 3.66 7.46
N LYS A 78 10.55 2.65 7.23
CA LYS A 78 10.87 1.41 6.54
C LYS A 78 9.60 0.75 6.00
N VAL A 79 9.78 -0.07 4.98
CA VAL A 79 8.76 -0.94 4.41
C VAL A 79 9.27 -2.37 4.49
N TYR A 80 8.47 -3.27 5.04
CA TYR A 80 8.68 -4.71 4.96
C TYR A 80 7.68 -5.33 4.00
N GLY A 81 8.09 -6.40 3.30
CA GLY A 81 7.19 -7.15 2.44
C GLY A 81 7.29 -8.65 2.70
N LEU A 82 6.20 -9.36 2.49
CA LEU A 82 6.11 -10.81 2.57
C LEU A 82 6.13 -11.40 1.15
N ALA A 83 7.16 -12.20 0.88
CA ALA A 83 7.24 -12.92 -0.38
C ALA A 83 6.53 -14.27 -0.29
N LYS A 84 5.88 -14.68 -1.39
CA LYS A 84 5.21 -16.00 -1.53
C LYS A 84 4.18 -16.27 -0.44
N ASN A 85 3.46 -15.25 -0.02
CA ASN A 85 2.44 -15.34 1.04
C ASN A 85 1.06 -15.79 0.51
N TYR A 86 1.02 -16.24 -0.76
CA TYR A 86 -0.13 -16.87 -1.39
C TYR A 86 0.33 -18.09 -2.17
N GLU A 87 -0.38 -19.21 -2.01
CA GLU A 87 -0.06 -20.46 -2.69
C GLU A 87 -0.12 -20.30 -4.21
N ALA A 88 -1.16 -19.62 -4.72
CA ALA A 88 -1.31 -19.40 -6.16
C ALA A 88 -0.14 -18.61 -6.75
N HIS A 89 0.36 -17.58 -6.04
CA HIS A 89 1.54 -16.83 -6.48
C HIS A 89 2.81 -17.69 -6.47
N ALA A 90 3.01 -18.53 -5.44
CA ALA A 90 4.18 -19.41 -5.38
C ALA A 90 4.18 -20.39 -6.56
N GLN A 91 3.03 -20.96 -6.90
CA GLN A 91 2.87 -21.85 -8.06
C GLN A 91 3.12 -21.12 -9.38
N PHE A 92 2.53 -19.93 -9.56
CA PHE A 92 2.75 -19.09 -10.73
C PHE A 92 4.25 -18.79 -10.96
N MET A 93 4.96 -18.37 -9.91
CA MET A 93 6.39 -18.06 -9.97
C MET A 93 7.24 -19.29 -10.32
N HIS A 94 6.84 -20.48 -9.87
CA HIS A 94 7.50 -21.72 -10.21
C HIS A 94 7.26 -22.10 -11.69
N GLU A 95 6.02 -22.03 -12.16
CA GLU A 95 5.64 -22.35 -13.55
C GLU A 95 6.26 -21.36 -14.55
N ALA A 96 6.40 -20.10 -14.17
CA ALA A 96 7.09 -19.07 -14.96
C ALA A 96 8.62 -19.21 -14.97
N GLY A 97 9.19 -20.14 -14.20
CA GLY A 97 10.64 -20.34 -14.08
C GLY A 97 11.39 -19.30 -13.25
N HIS A 98 10.65 -18.50 -12.47
CA HIS A 98 11.23 -17.46 -11.60
C HIS A 98 11.56 -17.97 -10.19
N SER A 99 11.19 -19.21 -9.88
CA SER A 99 11.43 -19.82 -8.56
C SER A 99 11.53 -21.35 -8.64
N ASP A 100 12.52 -21.92 -7.94
CA ASP A 100 12.60 -23.38 -7.75
C ASP A 100 11.58 -23.89 -6.71
N ILE A 101 10.95 -23.00 -5.97
CA ILE A 101 9.98 -23.32 -4.92
C ILE A 101 8.57 -23.36 -5.53
N LYS A 102 7.98 -24.55 -5.59
CA LYS A 102 6.64 -24.77 -6.15
C LYS A 102 5.51 -24.40 -5.21
N HIS A 103 5.69 -24.62 -3.92
CA HIS A 103 4.68 -24.31 -2.89
C HIS A 103 5.18 -23.17 -2.01
N ALA A 104 4.25 -22.43 -1.42
CA ALA A 104 4.64 -21.39 -0.48
C ALA A 104 5.43 -21.99 0.70
N PRO A 105 6.51 -21.30 1.16
CA PRO A 105 7.30 -21.77 2.28
C PRO A 105 6.49 -21.76 3.58
N GLU A 106 6.78 -22.71 4.48
CA GLU A 106 6.17 -22.75 5.81
C GLU A 106 6.61 -21.55 6.67
N ASP A 107 7.86 -21.12 6.52
CA ASP A 107 8.39 -19.93 7.19
C ASP A 107 8.16 -18.67 6.35
N MET A 108 7.91 -17.55 7.03
CA MET A 108 7.76 -16.24 6.38
C MET A 108 9.05 -15.81 5.70
N VAL A 109 8.99 -15.49 4.41
CA VAL A 109 10.10 -14.86 3.68
C VAL A 109 9.86 -13.35 3.69
N ILE A 110 10.67 -12.65 4.48
CA ILE A 110 10.53 -11.20 4.71
C ILE A 110 11.68 -10.48 4.01
N PHE A 111 11.34 -9.44 3.24
CA PHE A 111 12.28 -8.51 2.64
C PHE A 111 11.98 -7.07 3.06
N SER A 112 12.83 -6.13 2.71
CA SER A 112 12.61 -4.71 3.00
C SER A 112 12.82 -3.85 1.77
N LYS A 113 12.04 -2.74 1.68
CA LYS A 113 12.24 -1.66 0.73
C LYS A 113 12.63 -0.39 1.50
N PRO A 114 13.57 0.42 0.99
CA PRO A 114 13.93 1.68 1.60
C PRO A 114 12.78 2.70 1.48
N SER A 115 12.74 3.70 2.37
CA SER A 115 11.74 4.77 2.33
C SER A 115 11.72 5.53 1.00
N THR A 116 12.87 5.64 0.32
CA THR A 116 13.02 6.32 -0.96
C THR A 116 12.40 5.57 -2.14
N SER A 117 12.02 4.31 -1.96
CA SER A 117 11.28 3.56 -2.98
C SER A 117 9.81 3.97 -3.09
N VAL A 118 9.28 4.64 -2.06
CA VAL A 118 7.85 4.98 -1.96
C VAL A 118 7.51 6.18 -2.80
N ILE A 119 6.48 6.03 -3.64
CA ILE A 119 5.85 7.08 -4.44
C ILE A 119 4.34 7.11 -4.20
N GLY A 120 3.69 8.21 -4.54
CA GLY A 120 2.24 8.39 -4.41
C GLY A 120 1.46 8.03 -5.67
N PRO A 121 0.13 8.24 -5.62
CA PRO A 121 -0.72 8.16 -6.81
C PRO A 121 -0.24 9.12 -7.90
N ASP A 122 -0.34 8.68 -9.15
CA ASP A 122 0.07 9.41 -10.37
C ASP A 122 1.56 9.79 -10.47
N ASP A 123 2.38 9.47 -9.47
CA ASP A 123 3.83 9.56 -9.60
C ASP A 123 4.34 8.49 -10.59
N PRO A 124 5.36 8.76 -11.41
CA PRO A 124 5.85 7.79 -12.38
C PRO A 124 6.63 6.64 -11.73
N ILE A 125 6.33 5.39 -12.15
CA ILE A 125 7.19 4.24 -11.90
C ILE A 125 8.33 4.28 -12.93
N VAL A 126 9.56 4.37 -12.47
CA VAL A 126 10.73 4.55 -13.34
C VAL A 126 11.45 3.22 -13.55
N ILE A 127 11.48 2.71 -14.78
CA ILE A 127 12.31 1.55 -15.16
C ILE A 127 13.77 2.01 -15.16
N PRO A 128 14.63 1.48 -14.28
CA PRO A 128 16.03 1.89 -14.24
C PRO A 128 16.78 1.35 -15.46
N SER A 129 17.82 2.09 -15.90
CA SER A 129 18.60 1.74 -17.09
C SER A 129 19.35 0.41 -17.03
N TYR A 130 19.50 -0.15 -15.81
CA TYR A 130 20.19 -1.42 -15.56
C TYR A 130 19.25 -2.64 -15.51
N SER A 131 17.96 -2.48 -15.81
CA SER A 131 16.98 -3.58 -15.88
C SER A 131 16.13 -3.49 -17.14
N ASN A 132 15.69 -4.66 -17.62
CA ASN A 132 14.77 -4.80 -18.75
C ASN A 132 13.57 -5.70 -18.43
N ASP A 133 13.39 -6.09 -17.16
CA ASP A 133 12.31 -6.98 -16.75
C ASP A 133 11.70 -6.50 -15.44
N MET A 134 10.88 -5.46 -15.54
CA MET A 134 10.12 -4.90 -14.42
C MET A 134 8.71 -5.44 -14.43
N ASN A 135 8.23 -5.86 -13.26
CA ASN A 135 6.93 -6.50 -13.10
C ASN A 135 6.10 -5.82 -12.02
N PHE A 136 4.77 -5.83 -12.20
CA PHE A 136 3.81 -5.42 -11.19
C PHE A 136 3.50 -6.54 -10.19
N GLU A 137 3.16 -6.18 -8.96
CA GLU A 137 2.63 -7.06 -7.89
C GLU A 137 1.60 -6.28 -7.07
N PRO A 138 0.28 -6.39 -7.39
CA PRO A 138 -0.76 -5.70 -6.67
C PRO A 138 -1.01 -6.32 -5.30
N GLU A 139 -1.07 -5.47 -4.26
CA GLU A 139 -1.24 -5.92 -2.88
C GLU A 139 -2.08 -4.94 -2.05
N VAL A 140 -2.56 -5.43 -0.90
CA VAL A 140 -2.96 -4.58 0.22
C VAL A 140 -1.75 -4.37 1.12
N ALA A 141 -1.56 -3.15 1.59
CA ALA A 141 -0.53 -2.80 2.56
C ALA A 141 -1.14 -2.41 3.90
N VAL A 142 -0.49 -2.83 4.98
CA VAL A 142 -0.81 -2.45 6.36
C VAL A 142 0.00 -1.21 6.73
N VAL A 143 -0.65 -0.20 7.29
CA VAL A 143 0.00 0.99 7.84
C VAL A 143 -0.06 0.92 9.37
N MET A 144 1.09 0.98 10.02
CA MET A 144 1.20 0.95 11.47
C MET A 144 0.76 2.28 12.08
N GLY A 145 -0.01 2.22 13.17
CA GLY A 145 -0.50 3.41 13.88
C GLY A 145 0.19 3.67 15.22
N ARG A 146 0.87 2.65 15.77
CA ARG A 146 1.53 2.72 17.08
C ARG A 146 2.88 2.02 17.04
N ILE A 147 3.75 2.35 18.01
CA ILE A 147 5.03 1.66 18.18
C ILE A 147 4.77 0.21 18.59
N ALA A 148 5.22 -0.74 17.75
CA ALA A 148 5.05 -2.18 17.96
C ALA A 148 6.42 -2.88 18.11
N LYS A 149 6.61 -3.56 19.25
CA LYS A 149 7.78 -4.39 19.55
C LYS A 149 7.36 -5.59 20.39
N ASN A 150 7.71 -6.80 19.93
CA ASN A 150 7.33 -8.06 20.57
C ASN A 150 5.81 -8.19 20.80
N VAL A 151 5.05 -7.81 19.80
CA VAL A 151 3.57 -7.84 19.84
C VAL A 151 3.11 -9.27 19.59
N THR A 152 2.09 -9.74 20.34
CA THR A 152 1.47 -11.05 20.09
C THR A 152 0.48 -10.97 18.93
N VAL A 153 0.13 -12.11 18.33
CA VAL A 153 -0.86 -12.21 17.26
C VAL A 153 -2.20 -11.60 17.68
N GLU A 154 -2.63 -11.87 18.91
CA GLU A 154 -3.92 -11.39 19.46
C GLU A 154 -3.97 -9.86 19.62
N GLN A 155 -2.82 -9.24 19.87
CA GLN A 155 -2.68 -7.80 20.08
C GLN A 155 -2.37 -7.03 18.78
N ALA A 156 -1.92 -7.72 17.74
CA ALA A 156 -1.31 -7.12 16.55
C ALA A 156 -2.19 -6.04 15.92
N MET A 157 -3.49 -6.29 15.80
CA MET A 157 -4.42 -5.35 15.17
C MET A 157 -4.63 -4.05 15.96
N ASP A 158 -4.31 -4.00 17.25
CA ASP A 158 -4.37 -2.76 18.04
C ASP A 158 -3.29 -1.74 17.66
N TYR A 159 -2.28 -2.17 16.91
CA TYR A 159 -1.17 -1.35 16.43
C TYR A 159 -1.35 -0.87 14.99
N VAL A 160 -2.38 -1.34 14.29
CA VAL A 160 -2.69 -0.96 12.91
C VAL A 160 -3.48 0.35 12.88
N LEU A 161 -3.07 1.30 12.04
CA LEU A 161 -3.86 2.48 11.69
C LEU A 161 -4.94 2.11 10.67
N GLY A 162 -4.53 1.42 9.63
CA GLY A 162 -5.41 1.05 8.52
C GLY A 162 -4.65 0.41 7.37
N PHE A 163 -5.27 0.47 6.19
CA PHE A 163 -4.83 -0.23 4.99
C PHE A 163 -4.85 0.69 3.78
N THR A 164 -4.00 0.37 2.80
CA THR A 164 -3.91 1.09 1.53
C THR A 164 -3.54 0.14 0.41
N CYS A 165 -3.69 0.55 -0.86
CA CYS A 165 -3.17 -0.22 -1.99
C CYS A 165 -1.66 -0.01 -2.12
N VAL A 166 -0.96 -1.01 -2.64
CA VAL A 166 0.45 -0.93 -3.02
C VAL A 166 0.72 -1.77 -4.27
N ASN A 167 1.69 -1.33 -5.05
CA ASN A 167 2.29 -2.14 -6.10
C ASN A 167 3.74 -2.47 -5.69
N ASP A 168 4.04 -3.74 -5.37
CA ASP A 168 5.39 -4.18 -5.02
C ASP A 168 6.23 -4.41 -6.28
N VAL A 169 6.53 -3.32 -6.98
CA VAL A 169 7.24 -3.36 -8.26
C VAL A 169 8.59 -4.05 -8.12
N THR A 170 8.85 -5.01 -9.03
CA THR A 170 9.96 -5.94 -8.93
C THR A 170 10.75 -6.02 -10.22
N LEU A 171 12.08 -5.98 -10.13
CA LEU A 171 13.00 -6.27 -11.25
C LEU A 171 13.31 -7.77 -11.25
N ARG A 172 12.66 -8.53 -12.15
CA ARG A 172 12.76 -10.00 -12.19
C ARG A 172 14.13 -10.50 -12.60
N ASP A 173 14.76 -9.80 -13.56
CA ASP A 173 16.13 -10.11 -13.98
C ASP A 173 17.16 -9.99 -12.84
N LEU A 174 16.92 -9.13 -11.84
CA LEU A 174 17.79 -8.98 -10.68
C LEU A 174 17.36 -9.86 -9.49
N GLN A 175 16.08 -10.23 -9.39
CA GLN A 175 15.58 -11.02 -8.28
C GLN A 175 16.25 -12.40 -8.20
N GLY A 176 16.53 -13.02 -9.34
CA GLY A 176 17.26 -14.30 -9.39
C GLY A 176 18.75 -14.19 -9.11
N LEU A 177 19.34 -13.00 -9.27
CA LEU A 177 20.78 -12.76 -9.09
C LEU A 177 21.13 -12.25 -7.69
N ASP A 178 20.23 -11.56 -7.04
CA ASP A 178 20.43 -10.89 -5.75
C ASP A 178 19.74 -11.67 -4.62
N PRO A 179 20.49 -12.45 -3.81
CA PRO A 179 19.89 -13.29 -2.77
C PRO A 179 19.04 -12.52 -1.75
N MET A 180 19.35 -11.24 -1.53
CA MET A 180 18.64 -10.39 -0.56
C MET A 180 17.56 -9.52 -1.22
N TRP A 181 17.44 -9.55 -2.54
CA TRP A 181 16.48 -8.78 -3.34
C TRP A 181 16.55 -7.26 -3.18
N THR A 182 17.61 -6.74 -2.58
CA THR A 182 17.73 -5.31 -2.27
C THR A 182 17.58 -4.44 -3.52
N ARG A 183 18.25 -4.80 -4.63
CA ARG A 183 18.15 -4.07 -5.89
C ARG A 183 16.87 -4.40 -6.65
N ALA A 184 16.40 -5.65 -6.54
CA ALA A 184 15.20 -6.10 -7.24
C ALA A 184 13.91 -5.47 -6.69
N LYS A 185 13.87 -5.20 -5.38
CA LYS A 185 12.69 -4.72 -4.65
C LYS A 185 12.84 -3.29 -4.11
N GLY A 186 14.06 -2.77 -3.97
CA GLY A 186 14.35 -1.54 -3.25
C GLY A 186 14.86 -0.38 -4.10
N PHE A 187 14.67 -0.41 -5.41
CA PHE A 187 15.03 0.72 -6.27
C PHE A 187 14.03 1.88 -6.10
N ASP A 188 14.44 3.10 -6.44
CA ASP A 188 13.58 4.27 -6.37
C ASP A 188 12.33 4.05 -7.22
N THR A 189 11.17 4.49 -6.73
CA THR A 189 9.84 4.32 -7.32
C THR A 189 9.26 2.91 -7.33
N SER A 190 9.90 1.93 -6.69
CA SER A 190 9.45 0.52 -6.68
C SER A 190 8.30 0.23 -5.71
N CYS A 191 7.79 1.23 -4.98
CA CYS A 191 6.72 1.08 -3.99
C CYS A 191 5.64 2.17 -4.14
N PRO A 192 4.88 2.18 -5.25
CA PRO A 192 3.66 2.99 -5.32
C PRO A 192 2.73 2.66 -4.17
N LEU A 193 2.25 3.66 -3.41
CA LEU A 193 1.44 3.50 -2.19
C LEU A 193 0.33 4.56 -2.14
N GLY A 194 -0.91 4.14 -1.96
CA GLY A 194 -2.08 5.01 -1.95
C GLY A 194 -3.37 4.30 -2.35
N PRO A 195 -4.44 5.04 -2.66
CA PRO A 195 -4.55 6.50 -2.75
C PRO A 195 -4.61 7.18 -1.39
N TRP A 196 -5.15 6.51 -0.37
CA TRP A 196 -5.33 6.92 1.02
C TRP A 196 -5.29 5.71 1.95
N ILE A 197 -5.33 5.95 3.24
CA ILE A 197 -5.49 4.91 4.26
C ILE A 197 -6.97 4.82 4.60
N VAL A 198 -7.53 3.62 4.54
CA VAL A 198 -8.82 3.29 5.15
C VAL A 198 -8.54 2.76 6.55
N THR A 199 -9.21 3.31 7.56
CA THR A 199 -8.94 2.91 8.94
C THR A 199 -9.32 1.45 9.18
N ARG A 200 -8.64 0.82 10.14
CA ARG A 200 -8.72 -0.63 10.41
C ARG A 200 -10.16 -1.13 10.58
N ASP A 201 -11.00 -0.33 11.24
CA ASP A 201 -12.36 -0.73 11.60
C ASP A 201 -13.35 -0.55 10.43
N ASP A 202 -12.91 0.07 9.32
CA ASP A 202 -13.73 0.41 8.16
C ASP A 202 -13.46 -0.49 6.95
N LEU A 203 -12.54 -1.43 7.07
CA LEU A 203 -12.22 -2.39 6.03
C LEU A 203 -12.44 -3.83 6.52
N ASP A 204 -13.09 -4.64 5.72
CA ASP A 204 -13.01 -6.10 5.89
C ASP A 204 -11.64 -6.61 5.40
N TRP A 205 -10.61 -6.36 6.22
CA TRP A 205 -9.24 -6.74 5.91
C TRP A 205 -9.02 -8.26 5.85
N LYS A 206 -10.00 -9.06 6.28
CA LYS A 206 -9.93 -10.52 6.23
C LYS A 206 -10.30 -11.08 4.86
N ASP A 207 -11.09 -10.34 4.08
CA ASP A 207 -11.55 -10.76 2.76
C ASP A 207 -11.64 -9.58 1.77
N ALA A 208 -10.64 -8.72 1.76
CA ALA A 208 -10.55 -7.62 0.80
C ALA A 208 -10.09 -8.16 -0.56
N LYS A 209 -10.89 -7.94 -1.61
CA LYS A 209 -10.53 -8.31 -2.99
C LYS A 209 -9.47 -7.37 -3.52
N ILE A 210 -8.51 -7.96 -4.23
CA ILE A 210 -7.42 -7.27 -4.92
C ILE A 210 -7.53 -7.58 -6.39
N SER A 211 -7.42 -6.56 -7.25
CA SER A 211 -7.35 -6.74 -8.70
C SER A 211 -6.38 -5.72 -9.32
N PHE A 212 -6.08 -5.93 -10.59
CA PHE A 212 -5.13 -5.10 -11.32
C PHE A 212 -5.61 -4.82 -12.74
N THR A 213 -5.47 -3.57 -13.16
CA THR A 213 -5.77 -3.13 -14.52
C THR A 213 -4.49 -2.63 -15.17
N LEU A 214 -4.22 -3.07 -16.40
CA LEU A 214 -3.11 -2.62 -17.23
C LEU A 214 -3.66 -2.01 -18.52
N ASN A 215 -3.35 -0.74 -18.76
CA ASN A 215 -3.81 -0.01 -19.96
C ASN A 215 -5.33 -0.05 -20.19
N GLY A 216 -6.10 -0.02 -19.08
CA GLY A 216 -7.56 -0.05 -19.11
C GLY A 216 -8.17 -1.44 -19.24
N GLU A 217 -7.38 -2.51 -19.27
CA GLU A 217 -7.84 -3.89 -19.32
C GLU A 217 -7.57 -4.62 -18.01
N ASP A 218 -8.56 -5.36 -17.52
CA ASP A 218 -8.42 -6.15 -16.29
C ASP A 218 -7.48 -7.33 -16.51
N VAL A 219 -6.51 -7.50 -15.61
CA VAL A 219 -5.60 -8.65 -15.58
C VAL A 219 -6.17 -9.68 -14.60
N GLU A 220 -7.11 -10.51 -15.07
CA GLU A 220 -7.83 -11.48 -14.23
C GLU A 220 -6.90 -12.37 -13.39
N LEU A 221 -5.79 -12.83 -13.98
CA LEU A 221 -4.81 -13.68 -13.32
C LEU A 221 -4.03 -12.99 -12.18
N ALA A 222 -4.11 -11.65 -12.07
CA ALA A 222 -3.51 -10.90 -10.96
C ALA A 222 -4.48 -10.70 -9.79
N SER A 223 -5.70 -11.19 -9.90
CA SER A 223 -6.75 -10.99 -8.89
C SER A 223 -6.70 -12.03 -7.78
N GLY A 224 -7.19 -11.64 -6.60
CA GLY A 224 -7.36 -12.51 -5.44
C GLY A 224 -7.96 -11.78 -4.25
N THR A 225 -7.78 -12.35 -3.05
CA THR A 225 -8.34 -11.78 -1.82
C THR A 225 -7.42 -12.03 -0.64
N THR A 226 -7.40 -11.12 0.34
CA THR A 226 -6.67 -11.28 1.60
C THR A 226 -7.08 -12.50 2.43
N ALA A 227 -8.25 -13.08 2.16
CA ALA A 227 -8.67 -14.34 2.80
C ALA A 227 -7.74 -15.53 2.47
N ASN A 228 -6.97 -15.43 1.37
CA ASN A 228 -6.07 -16.49 0.92
C ASN A 228 -4.61 -16.29 1.38
N LEU A 229 -4.35 -15.31 2.26
CA LEU A 229 -3.05 -15.13 2.90
C LEU A 229 -2.67 -16.39 3.70
N ILE A 230 -1.46 -16.91 3.47
CA ILE A 230 -0.93 -18.08 4.21
C ILE A 230 -0.59 -17.66 5.63
N HIS A 231 0.16 -16.57 5.75
CA HIS A 231 0.41 -15.90 7.02
C HIS A 231 -0.46 -14.66 7.10
N GLY A 232 -1.44 -14.67 7.98
CA GLY A 232 -2.39 -13.58 8.15
C GLY A 232 -1.73 -12.29 8.66
N ILE A 233 -2.41 -11.17 8.50
CA ILE A 233 -1.88 -9.84 8.90
C ILE A 233 -1.43 -9.80 10.37
N PRO A 234 -2.18 -10.34 11.36
CA PRO A 234 -1.72 -10.36 12.74
C PRO A 234 -0.41 -11.14 12.95
N GLU A 235 -0.24 -12.26 12.24
CA GLU A 235 0.97 -13.09 12.30
C GLU A 235 2.18 -12.37 11.69
N GLN A 236 1.98 -11.66 10.58
CA GLN A 236 3.01 -10.84 9.94
C GLN A 236 3.53 -9.75 10.90
N ILE A 237 2.62 -9.02 11.56
CA ILE A 237 2.97 -7.97 12.53
C ILE A 237 3.72 -8.56 13.71
N ALA A 238 3.24 -9.67 14.27
CA ALA A 238 3.88 -10.36 15.38
C ALA A 238 5.31 -10.79 15.01
N ALA A 239 5.48 -11.45 13.86
CA ALA A 239 6.77 -11.92 13.38
C ALA A 239 7.75 -10.75 13.16
N ILE A 240 7.35 -9.70 12.43
CA ILE A 240 8.21 -8.55 12.15
C ILE A 240 8.55 -7.80 13.45
N SER A 241 7.58 -7.58 14.34
CA SER A 241 7.82 -6.87 15.60
C SER A 241 8.74 -7.63 16.55
N SER A 242 8.94 -8.93 16.37
CA SER A 242 9.85 -9.75 17.21
C SER A 242 11.32 -9.38 17.01
N PHE A 243 11.74 -9.09 15.78
CA PHE A 243 13.13 -8.76 15.47
C PHE A 243 13.38 -7.26 15.29
N THR A 244 12.39 -6.46 14.91
CA THR A 244 12.52 -5.00 14.73
C THR A 244 11.40 -4.24 15.43
N THR A 245 11.61 -2.94 15.70
CA THR A 245 10.53 -2.07 16.18
C THR A 245 9.83 -1.44 14.99
N LEU A 246 8.52 -1.63 14.85
CA LEU A 246 7.69 -0.91 13.91
C LEU A 246 7.26 0.42 14.51
N LEU A 247 7.32 1.48 13.73
CA LEU A 247 6.95 2.84 14.11
C LEU A 247 5.61 3.23 13.46
N PRO A 248 4.89 4.24 14.00
CA PRO A 248 3.74 4.81 13.31
C PRO A 248 4.12 5.27 11.91
N GLY A 249 3.33 4.87 10.91
CA GLY A 249 3.59 5.12 9.49
C GLY A 249 4.49 4.10 8.80
N ASP A 250 5.12 3.15 9.50
CA ASP A 250 5.78 2.02 8.84
C ASP A 250 4.75 1.15 8.12
N VAL A 251 5.19 0.50 7.04
CA VAL A 251 4.32 -0.22 6.12
C VAL A 251 4.73 -1.68 6.02
N ILE A 252 3.73 -2.58 5.95
CA ILE A 252 3.91 -4.00 5.65
C ILE A 252 3.13 -4.34 4.39
N LEU A 253 3.81 -4.82 3.35
CA LEU A 253 3.23 -5.35 2.12
C LEU A 253 2.85 -6.81 2.39
N THR A 254 1.58 -7.17 2.15
CA THR A 254 1.06 -8.46 2.62
C THR A 254 1.33 -9.63 1.68
N GLY A 255 1.81 -9.35 0.47
CA GLY A 255 2.04 -10.30 -0.61
C GLY A 255 1.02 -10.11 -1.75
N THR A 256 1.43 -10.45 -2.98
CA THR A 256 0.56 -10.43 -4.16
C THR A 256 -0.21 -11.74 -4.28
N PRO A 257 -1.52 -11.71 -4.63
CA PRO A 257 -2.38 -12.88 -4.52
C PRO A 257 -2.14 -13.96 -5.58
N ASN A 258 -1.68 -13.57 -6.78
CA ASN A 258 -1.58 -14.52 -7.88
C ASN A 258 -0.48 -14.11 -8.89
N ALA A 259 -0.81 -14.02 -10.19
CA ALA A 259 0.14 -13.69 -11.23
C ALA A 259 0.70 -12.26 -11.08
N SER A 260 1.93 -12.10 -11.50
CA SER A 260 2.57 -10.82 -11.81
C SER A 260 2.86 -10.75 -13.30
N GLY A 261 3.08 -9.56 -13.83
CA GLY A 261 3.34 -9.38 -15.26
C GLY A 261 4.25 -8.22 -15.55
N HIS A 262 4.75 -8.20 -16.77
CA HIS A 262 5.69 -7.21 -17.26
C HIS A 262 5.07 -5.81 -17.35
N LEU A 263 5.90 -4.80 -17.13
CA LEU A 263 5.57 -3.38 -17.30
C LEU A 263 6.51 -2.74 -18.29
N ASP A 264 5.94 -2.14 -19.34
CA ASP A 264 6.67 -1.40 -20.38
C ASP A 264 6.54 0.12 -20.19
N PRO A 265 7.49 0.91 -20.72
CA PRO A 265 7.35 2.36 -20.72
C PRO A 265 6.10 2.82 -21.46
N GLY A 266 5.30 3.64 -20.82
CA GLY A 266 4.00 4.13 -21.30
C GLY A 266 2.80 3.39 -20.72
N ASP A 267 3.01 2.27 -20.04
CA ASP A 267 1.93 1.53 -19.39
C ASP A 267 1.28 2.33 -18.26
N GLU A 268 -0.04 2.20 -18.17
CA GLU A 268 -0.85 2.64 -17.05
C GLU A 268 -1.18 1.43 -16.16
N ALA A 269 -0.65 1.43 -14.96
CA ALA A 269 -0.81 0.38 -13.97
C ALA A 269 -1.75 0.83 -12.86
N ILE A 270 -2.83 0.08 -12.59
CA ILE A 270 -3.79 0.43 -11.56
C ILE A 270 -4.02 -0.76 -10.63
N VAL A 271 -3.68 -0.61 -9.36
CA VAL A 271 -4.03 -1.55 -8.29
C VAL A 271 -5.38 -1.16 -7.71
N HIS A 272 -6.30 -2.11 -7.63
CA HIS A 272 -7.59 -1.95 -6.97
C HIS A 272 -7.68 -2.81 -5.73
N ALA A 273 -8.19 -2.26 -4.64
CA ALA A 273 -8.55 -3.02 -3.45
C ALA A 273 -9.95 -2.63 -2.96
N GLU A 274 -10.81 -3.64 -2.77
CA GLU A 274 -12.19 -3.47 -2.33
C GLU A 274 -12.22 -2.73 -0.97
N GLY A 275 -13.07 -1.71 -0.85
CA GLY A 275 -13.17 -0.88 0.34
C GLY A 275 -12.07 0.17 0.50
N ILE A 276 -10.96 0.09 -0.26
CA ILE A 276 -9.89 1.09 -0.21
C ILE A 276 -10.00 2.06 -1.39
N GLY A 277 -10.03 1.54 -2.62
CA GLY A 277 -10.03 2.34 -3.84
C GLY A 277 -8.99 1.90 -4.84
N SER A 278 -8.46 2.85 -5.63
CA SER A 278 -7.57 2.56 -6.76
C SER A 278 -6.30 3.39 -6.69
N LEU A 279 -5.17 2.74 -6.89
CA LEU A 279 -3.84 3.36 -6.98
C LEU A 279 -3.34 3.30 -8.42
N ARG A 280 -3.30 4.44 -9.08
CA ARG A 280 -2.89 4.59 -10.48
C ARG A 280 -1.46 5.15 -10.56
N ASN A 281 -0.66 4.57 -11.45
CA ASN A 281 0.67 5.08 -11.79
C ASN A 281 0.97 4.85 -13.27
N VAL A 282 1.83 5.68 -13.86
CA VAL A 282 2.30 5.52 -15.25
C VAL A 282 3.78 5.12 -15.24
N VAL A 283 4.13 4.19 -16.13
CA VAL A 283 5.49 3.67 -16.26
C VAL A 283 6.31 4.52 -17.22
N VAL A 284 7.52 4.88 -16.84
CA VAL A 284 8.46 5.62 -17.70
C VAL A 284 9.84 4.95 -17.71
N ARG A 285 10.65 5.25 -18.72
CA ARG A 285 12.05 4.83 -18.76
C ARG A 285 12.92 5.93 -18.14
N GLY A 286 13.82 5.55 -17.20
CA GLY A 286 14.82 6.45 -16.61
C GLY A 286 16.09 6.58 -17.44
#